data_7cfdeeff1a2298c978e4b9eda0c853e0
#
_entry.id   7cfdeeff1a2298c978e4b9eda0c853e0
#
_cell.length_a   1.000
_cell.length_b   1.000
_cell.length_c   1.000
_cell.angle_alpha   90.00
_cell.angle_beta   90.00
_cell.angle_gamma   90.00
#
_symmetry.space_group_name_H-M   'P 1'
#
loop_
_entity.id
_entity.type
_entity.pdbx_description
1 polymer ?
#
loop_
_entity_poly.entity_id
_entity_poly.type
_entity_poly.pdbx_seq_one_letter_code
_entity_poly.pdbx_strand_id
1 'polypeptide(L)'
;MRHANTPLTLIRPLAALLALVVAGCASAPAPQLEPAVAAAPVSLEEQWGVQVVGIRMSAAGQMLDFRYRVVDPVKAAPLFVRKTKPYLIDLKSGASLVVPVPAKTGPLRSSNTPLAGRTYFMFFGNAGKLVQPGNRVTVVVGDFRAENLTVQ
;
A
#
# COMPACT_ATOMS: atom_id res chain seq x y z
N MET A 1 39.60 81.97 8.40
CA MET A 1 39.58 83.12 7.47
C MET A 1 38.58 82.85 6.36
N ARG A 2 37.56 83.69 6.37
CA ARG A 2 36.83 84.28 5.21
C ARG A 2 36.06 83.27 4.35
N HIS A 3 34.69 83.35 4.53
CA HIS A 3 33.72 84.10 3.72
C HIS A 3 33.44 83.45 2.39
N ALA A 4 32.32 83.32 1.91
CA ALA A 4 31.00 83.90 1.93
C ALA A 4 30.29 83.32 0.71
N ASN A 5 29.09 83.13 0.81
CA ASN A 5 27.90 83.77 0.31
C ASN A 5 27.14 83.01 -0.77
N THR A 6 25.92 82.83 -0.44
CA THR A 6 24.68 82.63 -1.24
C THR A 6 24.57 83.59 -2.44
N PRO A 7 23.74 83.37 -3.46
CA PRO A 7 22.31 83.40 -3.33
C PRO A 7 21.46 82.52 -4.26
N LEU A 8 20.40 82.11 -3.74
CA LEU A 8 18.97 82.17 -4.16
C LEU A 8 18.72 82.56 -5.64
N THR A 9 18.16 81.67 -6.41
CA THR A 9 17.21 82.06 -7.46
C THR A 9 16.09 81.02 -7.60
N LEU A 10 14.91 81.50 -7.28
CA LEU A 10 13.57 81.01 -7.39
C LEU A 10 13.17 81.02 -8.87
N ILE A 11 12.75 79.88 -9.45
CA ILE A 11 11.83 79.87 -10.59
C ILE A 11 10.99 78.56 -10.52
N ARG A 12 9.74 78.68 -10.17
CA ARG A 12 8.63 77.79 -10.60
C ARG A 12 8.18 78.30 -11.98
N PRO A 13 7.46 77.58 -12.87
CA PRO A 13 6.52 76.53 -12.69
C PRO A 13 6.56 75.44 -13.82
N LEU A 14 5.88 74.41 -13.78
CA LEU A 14 4.73 74.06 -14.61
C LEU A 14 4.40 72.57 -14.50
N ALA A 15 3.15 72.36 -14.22
CA ALA A 15 2.53 71.04 -14.12
C ALA A 15 2.67 70.23 -15.43
N ALA A 16 3.03 68.96 -15.30
CA ALA A 16 2.66 67.93 -16.29
C ALA A 16 2.21 66.70 -15.51
N LEU A 17 0.93 66.56 -15.47
CA LEU A 17 0.20 65.40 -14.97
C LEU A 17 0.45 64.21 -15.95
N LEU A 18 1.29 63.27 -15.61
CA LEU A 18 1.44 62.04 -16.37
C LEU A 18 0.73 60.91 -15.62
N ALA A 19 -0.52 60.62 -16.00
CA ALA A 19 -1.29 59.50 -15.50
C ALA A 19 -0.64 58.19 -15.94
N LEU A 20 0.01 57.51 -15.00
CA LEU A 20 0.52 56.14 -15.21
C LEU A 20 -0.63 55.17 -15.01
N VAL A 21 -1.19 54.71 -16.13
CA VAL A 21 -2.15 53.61 -16.13
C VAL A 21 -1.37 52.33 -15.82
N VAL A 22 -1.43 51.86 -14.58
CA VAL A 22 -0.93 50.55 -14.19
C VAL A 22 -1.99 49.52 -14.65
N ALA A 23 -1.73 48.87 -15.80
CA ALA A 23 -2.49 47.71 -16.22
C ALA A 23 -2.15 46.56 -15.28
N GLY A 24 -3.00 46.34 -14.28
CA GLY A 24 -2.95 45.17 -13.41
C GLY A 24 -3.29 43.92 -14.22
N CYS A 25 -2.24 43.12 -14.55
CA CYS A 25 -2.49 41.75 -15.00
C CYS A 25 -3.13 40.97 -13.85
N ALA A 26 -4.42 40.79 -13.90
CA ALA A 26 -5.13 39.84 -13.05
C ALA A 26 -4.69 38.44 -13.50
N SER A 27 -3.70 37.86 -12.82
CA SER A 27 -3.38 36.44 -12.94
C SER A 27 -4.57 35.68 -12.36
N ALA A 28 -5.37 35.06 -13.24
CA ALA A 28 -6.38 34.12 -12.82
C ALA A 28 -5.70 32.98 -12.05
N PRO A 29 -6.19 32.57 -10.88
CA PRO A 29 -5.66 31.42 -10.18
C PRO A 29 -5.84 30.21 -11.10
N ALA A 30 -4.72 29.51 -11.38
CA ALA A 30 -4.76 28.23 -12.07
C ALA A 30 -5.64 27.27 -11.26
N PRO A 31 -6.49 26.44 -11.91
CA PRO A 31 -7.25 25.43 -11.20
C PRO A 31 -6.24 24.55 -10.48
N GLN A 32 -6.24 24.63 -9.15
CA GLN A 32 -5.55 23.66 -8.31
C GLN A 32 -6.26 22.34 -8.54
N LEU A 33 -5.60 21.43 -9.26
CA LEU A 33 -5.93 20.01 -9.23
C LEU A 33 -5.83 19.61 -7.75
N GLU A 34 -6.97 19.47 -7.10
CA GLU A 34 -7.02 18.84 -5.78
C GLU A 34 -6.25 17.51 -5.91
N PRO A 35 -5.26 17.23 -5.02
CA PRO A 35 -4.61 15.96 -5.04
C PRO A 35 -5.71 14.91 -4.91
N ALA A 36 -5.86 14.06 -5.93
CA ALA A 36 -6.75 12.93 -5.86
C ALA A 36 -6.43 12.22 -4.55
N VAL A 37 -7.39 12.24 -3.62
CA VAL A 37 -7.28 11.53 -2.35
C VAL A 37 -7.02 10.08 -2.74
N ALA A 38 -5.77 9.64 -2.62
CA ALA A 38 -5.40 8.27 -2.83
C ALA A 38 -6.30 7.47 -1.88
N ALA A 39 -7.26 6.73 -2.44
CA ALA A 39 -8.17 5.92 -1.68
C ALA A 39 -7.32 5.06 -0.74
N ALA A 40 -7.55 5.17 0.56
CA ALA A 40 -6.85 4.35 1.53
C ALA A 40 -6.96 2.89 1.09
N PRO A 41 -5.89 2.08 1.15
CA PRO A 41 -5.95 0.69 0.69
C PRO A 41 -7.10 0.00 1.42
N VAL A 42 -8.05 -0.51 0.64
CA VAL A 42 -9.22 -1.25 1.16
C VAL A 42 -8.69 -2.40 2.00
N SER A 43 -9.15 -2.53 3.22
CA SER A 43 -8.67 -3.58 4.11
C SER A 43 -9.02 -4.98 3.55
N LEU A 44 -8.19 -6.00 3.85
CA LEU A 44 -8.48 -7.38 3.43
C LEU A 44 -9.82 -7.87 3.97
N GLU A 45 -10.25 -7.34 5.12
CA GLU A 45 -11.54 -7.62 5.70
C GLU A 45 -12.69 -7.05 4.86
N GLU A 46 -12.58 -5.82 4.42
CA GLU A 46 -13.60 -5.17 3.59
C GLU A 46 -13.70 -5.80 2.20
N GLN A 47 -12.57 -6.12 1.59
CA GLN A 47 -12.51 -6.63 0.23
C GLN A 47 -12.78 -8.13 0.16
N TRP A 48 -12.21 -8.92 1.07
CA TRP A 48 -12.19 -10.39 1.02
C TRP A 48 -12.88 -11.06 2.20
N GLY A 49 -13.42 -10.30 3.16
CA GLY A 49 -14.08 -10.83 4.34
C GLY A 49 -13.18 -11.70 5.21
N VAL A 50 -11.86 -11.42 5.24
CA VAL A 50 -10.89 -12.20 6.03
C VAL A 50 -9.95 -11.30 6.81
N GLN A 51 -9.58 -11.75 8.00
CA GLN A 51 -8.53 -11.19 8.85
C GLN A 51 -7.33 -12.12 8.85
N VAL A 52 -6.14 -11.61 8.57
CA VAL A 52 -4.90 -12.37 8.69
C VAL A 52 -4.57 -12.55 10.17
N VAL A 53 -4.44 -13.80 10.61
CA VAL A 53 -4.01 -14.14 11.97
C VAL A 53 -2.49 -14.10 12.06
N GLY A 54 -1.79 -14.58 11.03
CA GLY A 54 -0.35 -14.55 10.94
C GLY A 54 0.22 -15.64 10.05
N ILE A 55 1.54 -15.60 9.93
CA ILE A 55 2.33 -16.64 9.25
C ILE A 55 3.53 -17.02 10.12
N ARG A 56 3.76 -18.31 10.30
CA ARG A 56 4.81 -18.82 11.18
C ARG A 56 5.51 -20.04 10.58
N MET A 57 6.72 -20.29 11.08
CA MET A 57 7.44 -21.50 10.73
C MET A 57 6.74 -22.75 11.29
N SER A 58 6.77 -23.83 10.53
CA SER A 58 6.22 -25.14 10.90
C SER A 58 7.09 -26.27 10.39
N ALA A 59 6.87 -27.50 10.88
CA ALA A 59 7.60 -28.69 10.47
C ALA A 59 9.13 -28.49 10.48
N ALA A 60 9.69 -27.99 11.59
CA ALA A 60 11.11 -27.70 11.77
C ALA A 60 11.70 -26.80 10.64
N GLY A 61 10.92 -25.82 10.18
CA GLY A 61 11.31 -24.88 9.14
C GLY A 61 11.08 -25.36 7.71
N GLN A 62 10.54 -26.55 7.52
CA GLN A 62 10.25 -27.10 6.19
C GLN A 62 8.95 -26.59 5.59
N MET A 63 8.11 -25.95 6.39
CA MET A 63 6.82 -25.39 5.96
C MET A 63 6.55 -24.05 6.63
N LEU A 64 5.66 -23.29 6.02
CA LEU A 64 5.07 -22.05 6.57
C LEU A 64 3.58 -22.28 6.78
N ASP A 65 3.09 -22.00 7.99
CA ASP A 65 1.69 -22.09 8.39
C ASP A 65 1.07 -20.69 8.34
N PHE A 66 0.33 -20.40 7.27
CA PHE A 66 -0.44 -19.18 7.14
C PHE A 66 -1.86 -19.41 7.68
N ARG A 67 -2.30 -18.54 8.58
CA ARG A 67 -3.62 -18.58 9.18
C ARG A 67 -4.39 -17.30 8.96
N TYR A 68 -5.68 -17.46 8.66
CA TYR A 68 -6.62 -16.37 8.48
C TYR A 68 -7.99 -16.75 9.05
N ARG A 69 -8.69 -15.76 9.58
CA ARG A 69 -10.04 -15.89 10.13
C ARG A 69 -11.03 -15.35 9.10
N VAL A 70 -12.10 -16.09 8.83
CA VAL A 70 -13.20 -15.64 7.97
C VAL A 70 -14.14 -14.78 8.80
N VAL A 71 -14.43 -13.57 8.31
CA VAL A 71 -15.41 -12.64 8.87
C VAL A 71 -16.68 -12.69 8.04
N ASP A 72 -16.54 -12.59 6.72
CA ASP A 72 -17.64 -12.71 5.76
C ASP A 72 -17.43 -13.93 4.84
N PRO A 73 -18.23 -14.99 4.99
CA PRO A 73 -18.10 -16.20 4.19
C PRO A 73 -18.35 -16.00 2.69
N VAL A 74 -19.21 -15.06 2.31
CA VAL A 74 -19.54 -14.78 0.90
C VAL A 74 -18.35 -14.16 0.20
N LYS A 75 -17.75 -13.15 0.81
CA LYS A 75 -16.55 -12.50 0.29
C LYS A 75 -15.32 -13.42 0.31
N ALA A 76 -15.23 -14.32 1.30
CA ALA A 76 -14.11 -15.25 1.43
C ALA A 76 -14.21 -16.46 0.48
N ALA A 77 -15.36 -16.73 -0.13
CA ALA A 77 -15.58 -17.91 -0.98
C ALA A 77 -14.48 -18.14 -2.05
N PRO A 78 -13.94 -17.12 -2.74
CA PRO A 78 -12.88 -17.30 -3.72
C PRO A 78 -11.61 -17.96 -3.18
N LEU A 79 -11.29 -17.77 -1.88
CA LEU A 79 -10.12 -18.39 -1.23
C LEU A 79 -10.27 -19.90 -1.06
N PHE A 80 -11.48 -20.44 -1.15
CA PHE A 80 -11.80 -21.85 -0.95
C PHE A 80 -11.97 -22.63 -2.27
N VAL A 81 -11.90 -21.95 -3.41
CA VAL A 81 -12.02 -22.58 -4.72
C VAL A 81 -10.85 -23.56 -4.95
N ARG A 82 -11.15 -24.85 -5.11
CA ARG A 82 -10.12 -25.90 -5.22
C ARG A 82 -9.20 -25.77 -6.43
N LYS A 83 -9.71 -25.20 -7.54
CA LYS A 83 -8.92 -24.97 -8.76
C LYS A 83 -7.86 -23.87 -8.58
N THR A 84 -8.09 -22.90 -7.72
CA THR A 84 -7.13 -21.84 -7.43
C THR A 84 -5.96 -22.41 -6.65
N LYS A 85 -4.76 -22.22 -7.17
CA LYS A 85 -3.51 -22.71 -6.53
C LYS A 85 -2.89 -21.55 -5.74
N PRO A 86 -2.93 -21.59 -4.40
CA PRO A 86 -2.25 -20.60 -3.59
C PRO A 86 -0.74 -20.71 -3.71
N TYR A 87 -0.07 -19.59 -3.64
CA TYR A 87 1.40 -19.54 -3.55
C TYR A 87 1.81 -18.37 -2.63
N LEU A 88 3.04 -18.45 -2.16
CA LEU A 88 3.67 -17.46 -1.32
C LEU A 88 4.93 -16.95 -2.01
N ILE A 89 5.15 -15.64 -1.99
CA ILE A 89 6.34 -14.99 -2.53
C ILE A 89 7.21 -14.52 -1.37
N ASP A 90 8.45 -14.95 -1.31
CA ASP A 90 9.46 -14.37 -0.43
C ASP A 90 9.96 -13.05 -1.00
N LEU A 91 9.77 -11.94 -0.31
CA LEU A 91 10.14 -10.61 -0.81
C LEU A 91 11.66 -10.39 -0.87
N LYS A 92 12.43 -11.19 -0.14
CA LYS A 92 13.90 -11.10 -0.14
C LYS A 92 14.53 -11.76 -1.36
N SER A 93 14.09 -12.98 -1.69
CA SER A 93 14.67 -13.79 -2.78
C SER A 93 13.83 -13.79 -4.07
N GLY A 94 12.56 -13.36 -4.00
CA GLY A 94 11.59 -13.50 -5.09
C GLY A 94 11.12 -14.95 -5.28
N ALA A 95 11.53 -15.87 -4.43
CA ALA A 95 11.15 -17.28 -4.55
C ALA A 95 9.64 -17.47 -4.32
N SER A 96 9.04 -18.35 -5.13
CA SER A 96 7.62 -18.72 -5.01
C SER A 96 7.51 -20.11 -4.37
N LEU A 97 6.80 -20.16 -3.24
CA LEU A 97 6.53 -21.38 -2.49
C LEU A 97 5.06 -21.79 -2.70
N VAL A 98 4.85 -23.05 -2.99
CA VAL A 98 3.50 -23.58 -3.29
C VAL A 98 2.96 -24.42 -2.14
N VAL A 99 1.63 -24.62 -2.14
CA VAL A 99 0.97 -25.53 -1.20
C VAL A 99 1.29 -26.98 -1.62
N PRO A 100 1.89 -27.79 -0.75
CA PRO A 100 2.15 -29.20 -1.04
C PRO A 100 0.86 -29.98 -1.25
N VAL A 101 0.89 -30.97 -2.15
CA VAL A 101 -0.26 -31.83 -2.47
C VAL A 101 0.14 -33.29 -2.28
N PRO A 102 0.22 -33.81 -1.04
CA PRO A 102 0.48 -35.23 -0.81
C PRO A 102 -0.64 -36.10 -1.39
N ALA A 103 -0.26 -37.24 -1.98
CA ALA A 103 -1.19 -38.12 -2.70
C ALA A 103 -2.38 -38.62 -1.86
N LYS A 104 -2.17 -38.82 -0.56
CA LYS A 104 -3.20 -39.35 0.33
C LYS A 104 -4.13 -38.30 0.96
N THR A 105 -3.63 -37.09 1.16
CA THR A 105 -4.36 -36.03 1.90
C THR A 105 -4.83 -34.88 1.01
N GLY A 106 -4.30 -34.79 -0.22
CA GLY A 106 -4.57 -33.65 -1.10
C GLY A 106 -3.86 -32.37 -0.66
N PRO A 107 -4.27 -31.20 -1.17
CA PRO A 107 -3.63 -29.93 -0.85
C PRO A 107 -3.66 -29.63 0.65
N LEU A 108 -2.51 -29.27 1.21
CA LEU A 108 -2.40 -28.90 2.63
C LEU A 108 -2.94 -27.50 2.89
N ARG A 109 -4.24 -27.34 2.68
CA ARG A 109 -5.00 -26.12 2.97
C ARG A 109 -6.44 -26.45 3.33
N SER A 110 -7.10 -25.56 4.05
CA SER A 110 -8.54 -25.65 4.26
C SER A 110 -9.26 -25.38 2.93
N SER A 111 -10.16 -26.28 2.54
CA SER A 111 -10.97 -26.19 1.31
C SER A 111 -12.44 -26.50 1.54
N ASN A 112 -12.88 -26.48 2.81
CA ASN A 112 -14.28 -26.65 3.18
C ASN A 112 -15.06 -25.35 2.99
N THR A 113 -16.40 -25.40 3.01
CA THR A 113 -17.24 -24.20 2.98
C THR A 113 -16.82 -23.21 4.09
N PRO A 114 -16.58 -21.94 3.75
CA PRO A 114 -16.20 -20.96 4.74
C PRO A 114 -17.34 -20.69 5.73
N LEU A 115 -16.97 -20.53 7.01
CA LEU A 115 -17.89 -20.19 8.09
C LEU A 115 -17.39 -18.96 8.81
N ALA A 116 -18.28 -18.02 9.12
CA ALA A 116 -17.94 -16.81 9.87
C ALA A 116 -17.33 -17.14 11.25
N GLY A 117 -16.32 -16.39 11.66
CA GLY A 117 -15.63 -16.54 12.92
C GLY A 117 -14.62 -17.68 12.97
N ARG A 118 -14.56 -18.56 11.97
CA ARG A 118 -13.65 -19.71 11.93
C ARG A 118 -12.29 -19.35 11.37
N THR A 119 -11.24 -19.93 11.97
CA THR A 119 -9.86 -19.80 11.47
C THR A 119 -9.52 -20.97 10.54
N TYR A 120 -8.90 -20.64 9.42
CA TYR A 120 -8.48 -21.56 8.37
C TYR A 120 -6.97 -21.45 8.16
N PHE A 121 -6.40 -22.44 7.47
CA PHE A 121 -4.96 -22.51 7.25
C PHE A 121 -4.59 -22.83 5.80
N MET A 122 -3.37 -22.46 5.43
CA MET A 122 -2.65 -22.88 4.24
C MET A 122 -1.20 -23.13 4.62
N PHE A 123 -0.66 -24.30 4.28
CA PHE A 123 0.75 -24.59 4.42
C PHE A 123 1.48 -24.38 3.10
N PHE A 124 2.62 -23.72 3.16
CA PHE A 124 3.51 -23.57 2.01
C PHE A 124 4.79 -24.33 2.25
N GLY A 125 5.25 -25.08 1.23
CA GLY A 125 6.51 -25.83 1.32
C GLY A 125 7.70 -24.87 1.31
N ASN A 126 8.60 -25.03 2.26
CA ASN A 126 9.82 -24.24 2.40
C ASN A 126 11.05 -25.12 2.20
N ALA A 127 11.14 -25.72 1.00
CA ALA A 127 12.27 -26.58 0.63
C ALA A 127 13.58 -25.77 0.70
N GLY A 128 14.60 -26.36 1.30
CA GLY A 128 15.89 -25.68 1.49
C GLY A 128 15.86 -24.57 2.55
N LYS A 129 14.76 -24.39 3.28
CA LYS A 129 14.60 -23.37 4.33
C LYS A 129 14.94 -21.95 3.85
N LEU A 130 14.51 -21.62 2.63
CA LEU A 130 14.76 -20.32 1.99
C LEU A 130 14.17 -19.16 2.79
N VAL A 131 12.94 -19.35 3.28
CA VAL A 131 12.29 -18.38 4.15
C VAL A 131 12.66 -18.68 5.59
N GLN A 132 13.04 -17.64 6.34
CA GLN A 132 13.45 -17.69 7.73
C GLN A 132 12.53 -16.80 8.59
N PRO A 133 12.50 -16.97 9.91
CA PRO A 133 11.82 -16.02 10.79
C PRO A 133 12.34 -14.60 10.54
N GLY A 134 11.42 -13.63 10.54
CA GLY A 134 11.71 -12.24 10.23
C GLY A 134 11.67 -11.89 8.73
N ASN A 135 11.67 -12.86 7.82
CA ASN A 135 11.48 -12.57 6.40
C ASN A 135 10.08 -12.02 6.13
N ARG A 136 9.97 -11.17 5.11
CA ARG A 136 8.68 -10.61 4.67
C ARG A 136 8.20 -11.39 3.45
N VAL A 137 6.93 -11.75 3.47
CA VAL A 137 6.32 -12.58 2.44
C VAL A 137 4.96 -12.01 2.00
N THR A 138 4.52 -12.40 0.81
CA THR A 138 3.17 -12.11 0.29
C THR A 138 2.46 -13.43 -0.02
N VAL A 139 1.27 -13.64 0.52
CA VAL A 139 0.41 -14.78 0.20
C VAL A 139 -0.56 -14.39 -0.89
N VAL A 140 -0.65 -15.22 -1.94
CA VAL A 140 -1.50 -14.98 -3.12
C VAL A 140 -2.44 -16.16 -3.33
N VAL A 141 -3.74 -15.85 -3.54
CA VAL A 141 -4.78 -16.84 -3.86
C VAL A 141 -5.70 -16.26 -4.94
N GLY A 142 -5.40 -16.50 -6.22
CA GLY A 142 -6.06 -15.77 -7.30
C GLY A 142 -5.77 -14.28 -7.21
N ASP A 143 -6.82 -13.48 -7.07
CA ASP A 143 -6.71 -12.03 -6.93
C ASP A 143 -6.48 -11.56 -5.47
N PHE A 144 -6.67 -12.45 -4.50
CA PHE A 144 -6.36 -12.16 -3.11
C PHE A 144 -4.87 -12.03 -2.88
N ARG A 145 -4.44 -10.97 -2.18
CA ARG A 145 -3.07 -10.72 -1.77
C ARG A 145 -3.00 -10.26 -0.32
N ALA A 146 -2.31 -11.02 0.51
CA ALA A 146 -1.93 -10.59 1.85
C ALA A 146 -0.44 -10.25 1.84
N GLU A 147 -0.16 -8.96 1.75
CA GLU A 147 1.19 -8.44 1.50
C GLU A 147 1.95 -8.13 2.77
N ASN A 148 3.27 -8.12 2.67
CA ASN A 148 4.19 -7.67 3.73
C ASN A 148 4.04 -8.40 5.07
N LEU A 149 3.65 -9.66 5.06
CA LEU A 149 3.54 -10.47 6.27
C LEU A 149 4.94 -10.82 6.79
N THR A 150 5.17 -10.59 8.09
CA THR A 150 6.41 -11.00 8.75
C THR A 150 6.27 -12.42 9.27
N VAL A 151 7.20 -13.31 8.89
CA VAL A 151 7.24 -14.70 9.34
C VAL A 151 7.72 -14.76 10.80
N GLN A 152 6.95 -15.47 11.63
CA GLN A 152 7.24 -15.72 13.05
C GLN A 152 7.88 -17.09 13.28
#